data_63c1ed216a4531ee72bdf501b107648c
#
_entry.id   63c1ed216a4531ee72bdf501b107648c
#
_cell.length_a   1.000
_cell.length_b   1.000
_cell.length_c   1.000
_cell.angle_alpha   90.00
_cell.angle_beta   90.00
_cell.angle_gamma   90.00
#
_symmetry.space_group_name_H-M   'P 1'
#
loop_
_entity.id
_entity.type
_entity.pdbx_description
1 polymer ?
#
loop_
_entity_poly.entity_id
_entity_poly.type
_entity_poly.pdbx_seq_one_letter_code
_entity_poly.pdbx_strand_id
1 'polypeptide(L)'
;MTQQEKQVNYMGPFITMVFLFFIVGFLTTANTQFQGPLKETFLAEVGGLKNTFATLITFSWFLAYPVCGRVGSSWISKYGYKGTLMRGLLVMVVGLGLFFASSYFTVFFPEANWHVGGNVIPGGFFIFLLGSFVVGASATILQVVINPYLTACHVKGTQAIQRLAIGGSANSVGTTLAPYFVTGVVFGGLAMEDIRIDQLMVPFLVLIVVISLIVFLLMKLSLPDIQGTRIEKGEKLEKSIWSFRHLTLGVCAIFCYVGVEVCIGANINLYAIEMNYASPALMATLYWGGMLVGRLVGSSLSKISPRVQLVVTT
;
A
#
# COMPACT_ATOMS: atom_id res chain seq x y z
N MET A 1 -25.79 31.80 -27.49
CA MET A 1 -25.63 30.37 -27.72
C MET A 1 -24.90 29.81 -26.52
N THR A 2 -25.65 29.21 -25.59
CA THR A 2 -25.16 28.60 -24.36
C THR A 2 -24.42 27.34 -24.73
N GLN A 3 -23.10 27.31 -24.52
CA GLN A 3 -22.33 26.08 -24.54
C GLN A 3 -22.86 25.20 -23.39
N GLN A 4 -23.60 24.13 -23.73
CA GLN A 4 -23.87 23.03 -22.80
C GLN A 4 -22.50 22.47 -22.39
N GLU A 5 -22.05 22.79 -21.19
CA GLU A 5 -20.95 22.09 -20.55
C GLU A 5 -21.30 20.59 -20.54
N LYS A 6 -20.60 19.84 -21.35
CA LYS A 6 -20.71 18.39 -21.41
C LYS A 6 -20.48 17.85 -20.00
N GLN A 7 -21.52 17.45 -19.31
CA GLN A 7 -21.46 17.00 -17.92
C GLN A 7 -20.52 15.78 -17.86
N VAL A 8 -19.31 15.99 -17.36
CA VAL A 8 -18.28 14.96 -17.27
C VAL A 8 -18.76 13.88 -16.28
N ASN A 9 -18.85 12.65 -16.74
CA ASN A 9 -19.24 11.54 -15.88
C ASN A 9 -18.02 11.02 -15.09
N TYR A 10 -17.98 11.32 -13.79
CA TYR A 10 -16.91 10.88 -12.88
C TYR A 10 -17.12 9.51 -12.26
N MET A 11 -18.25 8.81 -12.53
CA MET A 11 -18.56 7.53 -11.87
C MET A 11 -17.53 6.44 -12.21
N GLY A 12 -17.18 6.28 -13.49
CA GLY A 12 -16.15 5.31 -13.91
C GLY A 12 -14.78 5.58 -13.28
N PRO A 13 -14.25 6.81 -13.39
CA PRO A 13 -13.03 7.23 -12.70
C PRO A 13 -13.09 7.00 -11.17
N PHE A 14 -14.20 7.31 -10.52
CA PHE A 14 -14.39 7.10 -9.09
C PHE A 14 -14.26 5.61 -8.71
N ILE A 15 -15.01 4.73 -9.40
CA ILE A 15 -14.95 3.28 -9.17
C ILE A 15 -13.52 2.76 -9.36
N THR A 16 -12.83 3.25 -10.40
CA THR A 16 -11.45 2.88 -10.65
C THR A 16 -10.51 3.27 -9.51
N MET A 17 -10.64 4.48 -8.97
CA MET A 17 -9.82 4.92 -7.83
C MET A 17 -10.12 4.11 -6.57
N VAL A 18 -11.38 3.78 -6.31
CA VAL A 18 -11.80 2.92 -5.20
C VAL A 18 -11.18 1.53 -5.34
N PHE A 19 -11.21 0.95 -6.55
CA PHE A 19 -10.60 -0.35 -6.82
C PHE A 19 -9.07 -0.33 -6.68
N LEU A 20 -8.40 0.71 -7.18
CA LEU A 20 -6.96 0.85 -7.00
C LEU A 20 -6.58 1.03 -5.53
N PHE A 21 -7.42 1.69 -4.75
CA PHE A 21 -7.17 1.83 -3.32
C PHE A 21 -7.31 0.48 -2.57
N PHE A 22 -8.25 -0.38 -3.00
CA PHE A 22 -8.30 -1.77 -2.56
C PHE A 22 -6.99 -2.51 -2.88
N ILE A 23 -6.46 -2.41 -4.10
CA ILE A 23 -5.19 -3.05 -4.50
C ILE A 23 -4.03 -2.56 -3.63
N VAL A 24 -3.94 -1.27 -3.35
CA VAL A 24 -2.90 -0.71 -2.48
C VAL A 24 -2.98 -1.31 -1.08
N GLY A 25 -4.17 -1.36 -0.48
CA GLY A 25 -4.37 -1.95 0.86
C GLY A 25 -4.01 -3.43 0.89
N PHE A 26 -4.47 -4.17 -0.11
CA PHE A 26 -4.18 -5.59 -0.26
C PHE A 26 -2.67 -5.86 -0.34
N LEU A 27 -1.95 -5.19 -1.23
CA LEU A 27 -0.51 -5.40 -1.40
C LEU A 27 0.31 -4.92 -0.20
N THR A 28 -0.11 -3.84 0.48
CA THR A 28 0.53 -3.36 1.70
C THR A 28 0.50 -4.42 2.79
N THR A 29 -0.67 -4.99 3.05
CA THR A 29 -0.82 -6.02 4.08
C THR A 29 -0.21 -7.35 3.64
N ALA A 30 -0.34 -7.74 2.37
CA ALA A 30 0.33 -8.93 1.84
C ALA A 30 1.85 -8.86 2.06
N ASN A 31 2.48 -7.68 1.82
CA ASN A 31 3.91 -7.50 2.09
C ASN A 31 4.25 -7.71 3.58
N THR A 32 3.43 -7.22 4.50
CA THR A 32 3.66 -7.45 5.93
C THR A 32 3.46 -8.92 6.34
N GLN A 33 2.54 -9.64 5.69
CA GLN A 33 2.30 -11.06 5.96
C GLN A 33 3.44 -11.97 5.47
N PHE A 34 4.26 -11.52 4.53
CA PHE A 34 5.46 -12.26 4.12
C PHE A 34 6.56 -12.29 5.20
N GLN A 35 6.53 -11.42 6.22
CA GLN A 35 7.55 -11.41 7.28
C GLN A 35 7.71 -12.76 7.97
N GLY A 36 6.61 -13.41 8.37
CA GLY A 36 6.65 -14.70 9.03
C GLY A 36 7.30 -15.78 8.15
N PRO A 37 6.72 -16.10 6.98
CA PRO A 37 7.28 -17.08 6.05
C PRO A 37 8.71 -16.79 5.64
N LEU A 38 9.04 -15.56 5.29
CA LEU A 38 10.39 -15.20 4.85
C LEU A 38 11.42 -15.22 5.99
N LYS A 39 10.98 -14.99 7.23
CA LYS A 39 11.82 -15.20 8.42
C LYS A 39 12.26 -16.64 8.53
N GLU A 40 11.37 -17.60 8.29
CA GLU A 40 11.69 -19.02 8.42
C GLU A 40 12.49 -19.56 7.21
N THR A 41 12.32 -18.97 6.02
CA THR A 41 13.00 -19.43 4.80
C THR A 41 14.33 -18.72 4.53
N PHE A 42 14.35 -17.38 4.48
CA PHE A 42 15.58 -16.62 4.19
C PHE A 42 16.50 -16.47 5.41
N LEU A 43 15.92 -16.44 6.61
CA LEU A 43 16.64 -16.10 7.82
C LEU A 43 16.76 -17.29 8.78
N ALA A 44 16.63 -18.51 8.25
CA ALA A 44 16.70 -19.74 9.05
C ALA A 44 18.01 -19.84 9.85
N GLU A 45 19.14 -19.47 9.22
CA GLU A 45 20.48 -19.55 9.81
C GLU A 45 20.88 -18.28 10.58
N VAL A 46 20.01 -17.26 10.63
CA VAL A 46 20.25 -16.01 11.36
C VAL A 46 19.92 -16.20 12.84
N GLY A 47 20.84 -15.84 13.71
CA GLY A 47 20.69 -15.96 15.16
C GLY A 47 19.75 -14.91 15.77
N GLY A 48 20.16 -14.27 16.87
CA GLY A 48 19.34 -13.32 17.64
C GLY A 48 18.80 -12.10 16.88
N LEU A 49 19.30 -11.81 15.67
CA LEU A 49 18.84 -10.69 14.83
C LEU A 49 17.75 -11.11 13.83
N LYS A 50 17.27 -12.35 13.87
CA LYS A 50 16.26 -12.89 12.93
C LYS A 50 15.00 -12.00 12.84
N ASN A 51 14.44 -11.59 13.96
CA ASN A 51 13.27 -10.71 14.01
C ASN A 51 13.57 -9.30 13.48
N THR A 52 14.76 -8.78 13.74
CA THR A 52 15.19 -7.47 13.23
C THR A 52 15.25 -7.47 11.70
N PHE A 53 15.87 -8.49 11.10
CA PHE A 53 15.92 -8.60 9.64
C PHE A 53 14.52 -8.82 9.04
N ALA A 54 13.66 -9.62 9.66
CA ALA A 54 12.28 -9.81 9.19
C ALA A 54 11.50 -8.47 9.17
N THR A 55 11.70 -7.63 10.19
CA THR A 55 11.04 -6.31 10.27
C THR A 55 11.53 -5.36 9.15
N LEU A 56 12.74 -5.54 8.59
CA LEU A 56 13.23 -4.74 7.46
C LEU A 56 12.33 -4.86 6.22
N ILE A 57 11.57 -5.93 6.07
CA ILE A 57 10.63 -6.10 4.95
C ILE A 57 9.56 -5.00 5.00
N THR A 58 8.91 -4.83 6.15
CA THR A 58 7.92 -3.76 6.37
C THR A 58 8.58 -2.38 6.38
N PHE A 59 9.75 -2.24 7.03
CA PHE A 59 10.49 -0.99 7.04
C PHE A 59 10.84 -0.52 5.62
N SER A 60 11.32 -1.40 4.77
CA SER A 60 11.67 -1.11 3.38
C SER A 60 10.47 -0.60 2.58
N TRP A 61 9.30 -1.23 2.77
CA TRP A 61 8.05 -0.77 2.16
C TRP A 61 7.69 0.66 2.59
N PHE A 62 7.65 0.91 3.89
CA PHE A 62 7.21 2.21 4.42
C PHE A 62 8.26 3.31 4.26
N LEU A 63 9.55 2.97 4.14
CA LEU A 63 10.61 3.92 3.80
C LEU A 63 10.34 4.63 2.46
N ALA A 64 9.62 3.97 1.55
CA ALA A 64 9.26 4.57 0.27
C ALA A 64 8.33 5.79 0.40
N TYR A 65 7.52 5.89 1.47
CA TYR A 65 6.57 7.00 1.64
C TYR A 65 7.24 8.36 1.74
N PRO A 66 8.18 8.60 2.66
CA PRO A 66 8.86 9.89 2.74
C PRO A 66 9.76 10.16 1.52
N VAL A 67 10.33 9.12 0.90
CA VAL A 67 11.23 9.27 -0.25
C VAL A 67 10.44 9.57 -1.54
N CYS A 68 9.38 8.83 -1.81
CA CYS A 68 8.69 8.86 -3.10
C CYS A 68 7.43 9.74 -3.12
N GLY A 69 6.93 10.21 -1.97
CA GLY A 69 5.76 11.09 -1.92
C GLY A 69 5.95 12.38 -2.71
N ARG A 70 7.13 13.00 -2.60
CA ARG A 70 7.50 14.19 -3.37
C ARG A 70 7.60 13.91 -4.88
N VAL A 71 8.10 12.72 -5.24
CA VAL A 71 8.18 12.29 -6.64
C VAL A 71 6.79 12.18 -7.25
N GLY A 72 5.85 11.51 -6.53
CA GLY A 72 4.45 11.38 -6.96
C GLY A 72 3.77 12.73 -7.17
N SER A 73 3.93 13.66 -6.24
CA SER A 73 3.39 15.02 -6.33
C SER A 73 3.97 15.76 -7.53
N SER A 74 5.28 15.70 -7.76
CA SER A 74 5.93 16.29 -8.93
C SER A 74 5.44 15.69 -10.25
N TRP A 75 5.17 14.39 -10.27
CA TRP A 75 4.63 13.73 -11.45
C TRP A 75 3.20 14.14 -11.76
N ILE A 76 2.36 14.41 -10.76
CA ILE A 76 1.01 14.95 -11.00
C ILE A 76 1.10 16.31 -11.70
N SER A 77 1.96 17.20 -11.22
CA SER A 77 2.15 18.51 -11.84
C SER A 77 2.66 18.41 -13.27
N LYS A 78 3.52 17.43 -13.57
CA LYS A 78 4.13 17.27 -14.90
C LYS A 78 3.28 16.46 -15.88
N TYR A 79 2.66 15.38 -15.43
CA TYR A 79 2.01 14.39 -16.28
C TYR A 79 0.50 14.27 -16.06
N GLY A 80 -0.06 15.03 -15.11
CA GLY A 80 -1.45 14.92 -14.69
C GLY A 80 -1.74 13.63 -13.90
N TYR A 81 -2.98 13.49 -13.47
CA TYR A 81 -3.42 12.34 -12.67
C TYR A 81 -3.27 11.01 -13.40
N LYS A 82 -3.79 10.92 -14.64
CA LYS A 82 -3.71 9.68 -15.44
C LYS A 82 -2.27 9.27 -15.71
N GLY A 83 -1.44 10.22 -16.14
CA GLY A 83 -0.04 9.95 -16.45
C GLY A 83 0.77 9.49 -15.24
N THR A 84 0.50 10.03 -14.07
CA THR A 84 1.14 9.63 -12.80
C THR A 84 0.66 8.26 -12.34
N LEU A 85 -0.65 7.99 -12.44
CA LEU A 85 -1.24 6.71 -12.11
C LEU A 85 -0.62 5.57 -12.93
N MET A 86 -0.53 5.76 -14.24
CA MET A 86 0.08 4.79 -15.16
C MET A 86 1.53 4.48 -14.80
N ARG A 87 2.32 5.52 -14.51
CA ARG A 87 3.72 5.35 -14.09
C ARG A 87 3.83 4.66 -12.75
N GLY A 88 2.97 5.01 -11.79
CA GLY A 88 2.90 4.33 -10.49
C GLY A 88 2.66 2.84 -10.65
N LEU A 89 1.69 2.43 -11.47
CA LEU A 89 1.42 1.02 -11.74
C LEU A 89 2.56 0.31 -12.47
N LEU A 90 3.25 0.98 -13.39
CA LEU A 90 4.45 0.40 -14.03
C LEU A 90 5.57 0.17 -13.01
N VAL A 91 5.78 1.10 -12.06
CA VAL A 91 6.71 0.91 -10.94
C VAL A 91 6.30 -0.30 -10.09
N MET A 92 4.99 -0.53 -9.89
CA MET A 92 4.47 -1.71 -9.20
C MET A 92 4.83 -3.02 -9.92
N VAL A 93 4.67 -3.06 -11.24
CA VAL A 93 5.07 -4.22 -12.06
C VAL A 93 6.56 -4.51 -11.90
N VAL A 94 7.40 -3.48 -11.92
CA VAL A 94 8.85 -3.63 -11.70
C VAL A 94 9.14 -4.19 -10.31
N GLY A 95 8.49 -3.67 -9.27
CA GLY A 95 8.67 -4.14 -7.90
C GLY A 95 8.22 -5.59 -7.68
N LEU A 96 7.09 -5.98 -8.27
CA LEU A 96 6.63 -7.38 -8.28
C LEU A 96 7.60 -8.28 -9.07
N GLY A 97 8.18 -7.76 -10.15
CA GLY A 97 9.26 -8.43 -10.88
C GLY A 97 10.51 -8.67 -10.02
N LEU A 98 10.85 -7.74 -9.14
CA LEU A 98 11.93 -7.92 -8.16
C LEU A 98 11.58 -8.99 -7.11
N PHE A 99 10.33 -9.09 -6.66
CA PHE A 99 9.91 -10.19 -5.79
C PHE A 99 10.07 -11.55 -6.48
N PHE A 100 9.64 -11.66 -7.73
CA PHE A 100 9.86 -12.87 -8.52
C PHE A 100 11.36 -13.16 -8.68
N ALA A 101 12.15 -12.15 -9.06
CA ALA A 101 13.59 -12.27 -9.22
C ALA A 101 14.29 -12.68 -7.91
N SER A 102 13.83 -12.19 -6.75
CA SER A 102 14.32 -12.61 -5.42
C SER A 102 14.14 -14.10 -5.21
N SER A 103 12.93 -14.60 -5.45
CA SER A 103 12.62 -16.03 -5.30
C SER A 103 13.44 -16.87 -6.30
N TYR A 104 13.49 -16.46 -7.57
CA TYR A 104 14.28 -17.12 -8.60
C TYR A 104 15.77 -17.17 -8.23
N PHE A 105 16.34 -16.02 -7.83
CA PHE A 105 17.75 -15.91 -7.46
C PHE A 105 18.12 -16.84 -6.29
N THR A 106 17.27 -16.90 -5.28
CA THR A 106 17.54 -17.75 -4.11
C THR A 106 17.49 -19.25 -4.44
N VAL A 107 16.60 -19.66 -5.34
CA VAL A 107 16.46 -21.07 -5.74
C VAL A 107 17.61 -21.51 -6.64
N PHE A 108 18.00 -20.67 -7.61
CA PHE A 108 19.00 -21.04 -8.62
C PHE A 108 20.45 -20.69 -8.24
N PHE A 109 20.65 -19.79 -7.26
CA PHE A 109 21.96 -19.35 -6.78
C PHE A 109 22.07 -19.47 -5.26
N PRO A 110 21.90 -20.66 -4.66
CA PRO A 110 21.89 -20.85 -3.21
C PRO A 110 23.21 -20.48 -2.52
N GLU A 111 24.33 -20.52 -3.25
CA GLU A 111 25.66 -20.16 -2.73
C GLU A 111 25.88 -18.64 -2.62
N ALA A 112 24.98 -17.83 -3.19
CA ALA A 112 25.11 -16.37 -3.21
C ALA A 112 24.64 -15.76 -1.87
N ASN A 113 25.45 -15.96 -0.83
CA ASN A 113 25.17 -15.50 0.51
C ASN A 113 26.02 -14.29 0.88
N TRP A 114 25.44 -13.41 1.69
CA TRP A 114 26.11 -12.23 2.23
C TRP A 114 26.36 -12.39 3.73
N HIS A 115 27.53 -12.00 4.18
CA HIS A 115 27.89 -12.05 5.59
C HIS A 115 27.69 -10.67 6.23
N VAL A 116 26.70 -10.55 7.10
CA VAL A 116 26.37 -9.30 7.78
C VAL A 116 26.36 -9.52 9.29
N GLY A 117 27.28 -8.89 10.01
CA GLY A 117 27.37 -9.00 11.47
C GLY A 117 27.53 -10.44 11.99
N GLY A 118 28.26 -11.28 11.26
CA GLY A 118 28.46 -12.70 11.63
C GLY A 118 27.29 -13.64 11.25
N ASN A 119 26.25 -13.11 10.60
CA ASN A 119 25.12 -13.91 10.10
C ASN A 119 25.24 -14.12 8.59
N VAL A 120 24.82 -15.28 8.11
CA VAL A 120 24.76 -15.64 6.69
C VAL A 120 23.35 -15.34 6.19
N ILE A 121 23.22 -14.47 5.19
CA ILE A 121 21.94 -14.03 4.64
C ILE A 121 21.94 -14.28 3.13
N PRO A 122 20.94 -15.00 2.59
CA PRO A 122 20.81 -15.21 1.16
C PRO A 122 20.70 -13.89 0.40
N GLY A 123 21.41 -13.77 -0.74
CA GLY A 123 21.38 -12.57 -1.58
C GLY A 123 19.98 -12.20 -2.07
N GLY A 124 19.13 -13.19 -2.28
CA GLY A 124 17.72 -13.00 -2.62
C GLY A 124 16.93 -12.18 -1.60
N PHE A 125 17.27 -12.25 -0.32
CA PHE A 125 16.63 -11.43 0.71
C PHE A 125 16.79 -9.93 0.43
N PHE A 126 17.97 -9.47 0.02
CA PHE A 126 18.22 -8.07 -0.31
C PHE A 126 17.48 -7.64 -1.58
N ILE A 127 17.35 -8.55 -2.56
CA ILE A 127 16.52 -8.32 -3.75
C ILE A 127 15.06 -8.17 -3.33
N PHE A 128 14.58 -8.97 -2.37
CA PHE A 128 13.24 -8.86 -1.82
C PHE A 128 13.01 -7.51 -1.12
N LEU A 129 13.96 -7.05 -0.31
CA LEU A 129 13.89 -5.73 0.33
C LEU A 129 13.80 -4.61 -0.69
N LEU A 130 14.60 -4.68 -1.76
CA LEU A 130 14.54 -3.72 -2.85
C LEU A 130 13.16 -3.76 -3.54
N GLY A 131 12.64 -4.95 -3.81
CA GLY A 131 11.29 -5.15 -4.35
C GLY A 131 10.22 -4.54 -3.44
N SER A 132 10.31 -4.77 -2.13
CA SER A 132 9.42 -4.20 -1.12
C SER A 132 9.44 -2.66 -1.15
N PHE A 133 10.62 -2.05 -1.23
CA PHE A 133 10.76 -0.61 -1.40
C PHE A 133 10.12 -0.10 -2.70
N VAL A 134 10.34 -0.77 -3.84
CA VAL A 134 9.83 -0.34 -5.14
C VAL A 134 8.31 -0.49 -5.22
N VAL A 135 7.72 -1.58 -4.68
CA VAL A 135 6.26 -1.71 -4.59
C VAL A 135 5.67 -0.68 -3.63
N GLY A 136 6.34 -0.41 -2.49
CA GLY A 136 5.97 0.66 -1.56
C GLY A 136 6.03 2.04 -2.21
N ALA A 137 7.03 2.31 -3.04
CA ALA A 137 7.13 3.54 -3.84
C ALA A 137 5.96 3.69 -4.81
N SER A 138 5.58 2.61 -5.49
CA SER A 138 4.38 2.58 -6.31
C SER A 138 3.12 2.88 -5.51
N ALA A 139 2.93 2.18 -4.37
CA ALA A 139 1.78 2.40 -3.49
C ALA A 139 1.68 3.85 -3.02
N THR A 140 2.81 4.47 -2.69
CA THR A 140 2.91 5.89 -2.34
C THR A 140 2.46 6.78 -3.49
N ILE A 141 2.99 6.58 -4.70
CA ILE A 141 2.64 7.36 -5.88
C ILE A 141 1.15 7.22 -6.20
N LEU A 142 0.59 6.01 -6.11
CA LEU A 142 -0.83 5.75 -6.31
C LEU A 142 -1.68 6.49 -5.29
N GLN A 143 -1.33 6.47 -3.99
CA GLN A 143 -2.09 7.17 -2.96
C GLN A 143 -2.04 8.70 -3.11
N VAL A 144 -0.91 9.25 -3.55
CA VAL A 144 -0.78 10.69 -3.87
C VAL A 144 -1.73 11.09 -5.02
N VAL A 145 -2.08 10.17 -5.92
CA VAL A 145 -3.08 10.37 -6.98
C VAL A 145 -4.50 10.12 -6.46
N ILE A 146 -4.74 8.96 -5.83
CA ILE A 146 -6.08 8.47 -5.48
C ILE A 146 -6.77 9.40 -4.47
N ASN A 147 -6.07 9.80 -3.40
CA ASN A 147 -6.68 10.58 -2.32
C ASN A 147 -7.21 11.94 -2.79
N PRO A 148 -6.41 12.80 -3.46
CA PRO A 148 -6.92 14.05 -4.01
C PRO A 148 -7.98 13.85 -5.10
N TYR A 149 -7.86 12.80 -5.93
CA TYR A 149 -8.83 12.53 -6.97
C TYR A 149 -10.20 12.17 -6.39
N LEU A 150 -10.26 11.30 -5.38
CA LEU A 150 -11.50 10.93 -4.68
C LEU A 150 -12.17 12.13 -4.02
N THR A 151 -11.41 13.07 -3.48
CA THR A 151 -11.98 14.26 -2.84
C THR A 151 -12.50 15.29 -3.87
N ALA A 152 -11.83 15.42 -5.00
CA ALA A 152 -12.09 16.45 -6.00
C ALA A 152 -13.07 16.02 -7.12
N CYS A 153 -13.19 14.70 -7.42
CA CYS A 153 -14.12 14.21 -8.44
C CYS A 153 -15.58 14.49 -8.06
N HIS A 154 -16.38 14.98 -9.01
CA HIS A 154 -17.78 15.35 -8.76
C HIS A 154 -18.71 14.17 -9.02
N VAL A 155 -19.10 13.43 -7.98
CA VAL A 155 -20.07 12.34 -8.06
C VAL A 155 -21.38 12.81 -7.42
N LYS A 156 -22.49 12.83 -8.20
CA LYS A 156 -23.80 13.30 -7.73
C LYS A 156 -24.23 12.57 -6.44
N GLY A 157 -24.76 13.34 -5.48
CA GLY A 157 -25.27 12.79 -4.22
C GLY A 157 -24.19 12.41 -3.19
N THR A 158 -22.92 12.69 -3.44
CA THR A 158 -21.83 12.38 -2.50
C THR A 158 -21.03 13.62 -2.11
N GLN A 159 -20.56 13.64 -0.85
CA GLN A 159 -19.59 14.64 -0.37
C GLN A 159 -18.16 14.13 -0.53
N ALA A 160 -17.18 15.04 -0.56
CA ALA A 160 -15.77 14.71 -0.68
C ALA A 160 -15.31 13.72 0.41
N ILE A 161 -15.71 13.94 1.66
CA ILE A 161 -15.38 13.07 2.78
C ILE A 161 -15.98 11.67 2.65
N GLN A 162 -17.19 11.56 2.12
CA GLN A 162 -17.84 10.26 1.87
C GLN A 162 -17.10 9.47 0.79
N ARG A 163 -16.69 10.12 -0.30
CA ARG A 163 -15.93 9.47 -1.37
C ARG A 163 -14.58 8.96 -0.89
N LEU A 164 -13.89 9.75 -0.06
CA LEU A 164 -12.64 9.34 0.56
C LEU A 164 -12.86 8.17 1.54
N ALA A 165 -13.94 8.20 2.32
CA ALA A 165 -14.31 7.12 3.24
C ALA A 165 -14.64 5.82 2.49
N ILE A 166 -15.36 5.89 1.36
CA ILE A 166 -15.62 4.72 0.50
C ILE A 166 -14.31 4.14 -0.02
N GLY A 167 -13.40 4.97 -0.52
CA GLY A 167 -12.07 4.53 -0.93
C GLY A 167 -11.28 3.89 0.22
N GLY A 168 -11.28 4.51 1.39
CA GLY A 168 -10.67 3.98 2.60
C GLY A 168 -11.26 2.65 3.05
N SER A 169 -12.58 2.47 2.92
CA SER A 169 -13.24 1.18 3.20
C SER A 169 -12.80 0.11 2.21
N ALA A 170 -12.70 0.42 0.91
CA ALA A 170 -12.18 -0.51 -0.09
C ALA A 170 -10.71 -0.90 0.21
N ASN A 171 -9.88 0.05 0.62
CA ASN A 171 -8.52 -0.23 1.09
C ASN A 171 -8.55 -1.21 2.28
N SER A 172 -9.43 -1.00 3.26
CA SER A 172 -9.57 -1.88 4.42
C SER A 172 -10.09 -3.28 4.07
N VAL A 173 -10.95 -3.42 3.07
CA VAL A 173 -11.31 -4.74 2.53
C VAL A 173 -10.07 -5.46 2.01
N GLY A 174 -9.22 -4.76 1.25
CA GLY A 174 -7.96 -5.31 0.77
C GLY A 174 -7.03 -5.76 1.90
N THR A 175 -6.84 -4.92 2.92
CA THR A 175 -6.00 -5.26 4.09
C THR A 175 -6.55 -6.44 4.87
N THR A 176 -7.88 -6.57 4.99
CA THR A 176 -8.54 -7.67 5.72
C THR A 176 -8.43 -9.00 4.98
N LEU A 177 -8.49 -8.99 3.65
CA LEU A 177 -8.40 -10.21 2.83
C LEU A 177 -6.97 -10.70 2.63
N ALA A 178 -5.98 -9.81 2.69
CA ALA A 178 -4.59 -10.14 2.39
C ALA A 178 -4.01 -11.28 3.26
N PRO A 179 -4.21 -11.34 4.59
CA PRO A 179 -3.68 -12.45 5.41
C PRO A 179 -4.19 -13.80 4.95
N TYR A 180 -5.48 -13.93 4.67
CA TYR A 180 -6.06 -15.19 4.18
C TYR A 180 -5.55 -15.57 2.78
N PHE A 181 -5.37 -14.58 1.92
CA PHE A 181 -4.81 -14.83 0.59
C PHE A 181 -3.37 -15.32 0.68
N VAL A 182 -2.54 -14.69 1.49
CA VAL A 182 -1.13 -15.08 1.64
C VAL A 182 -1.03 -16.48 2.26
N THR A 183 -1.73 -16.75 3.35
CA THR A 183 -1.66 -18.06 4.01
C THR A 183 -2.36 -19.18 3.23
N GLY A 184 -3.55 -18.91 2.69
CA GLY A 184 -4.39 -19.94 2.05
C GLY A 184 -4.09 -20.15 0.56
N VAL A 185 -3.79 -19.08 -0.18
CA VAL A 185 -3.58 -19.16 -1.64
C VAL A 185 -2.09 -19.20 -2.00
N VAL A 186 -1.28 -18.31 -1.42
CA VAL A 186 0.15 -18.26 -1.74
C VAL A 186 0.88 -19.46 -1.16
N PHE A 187 0.62 -19.78 0.10
CA PHE A 187 1.29 -20.89 0.80
C PHE A 187 0.43 -22.15 0.93
N GLY A 188 -0.78 -22.17 0.34
CA GLY A 188 -1.64 -23.36 0.31
C GLY A 188 -2.05 -23.90 1.68
N GLY A 189 -2.04 -23.06 2.72
CA GLY A 189 -2.35 -23.45 4.10
C GLY A 189 -1.26 -24.30 4.77
N LEU A 190 -0.06 -24.36 4.19
CA LEU A 190 1.08 -25.09 4.76
C LEU A 190 1.50 -24.51 6.11
N ALA A 191 2.05 -25.36 6.97
CA ALA A 191 2.73 -24.91 8.17
C ALA A 191 3.97 -24.06 7.80
N MET A 192 4.35 -23.12 8.66
CA MET A 192 5.46 -22.20 8.36
C MET A 192 6.78 -22.89 8.07
N GLU A 193 6.99 -24.06 8.69
CA GLU A 193 8.19 -24.89 8.53
C GLU A 193 8.29 -25.55 7.15
N ASP A 194 7.14 -25.76 6.48
CA ASP A 194 7.03 -26.40 5.17
C ASP A 194 7.04 -25.40 4.01
N ILE A 195 7.05 -24.11 4.30
CA ILE A 195 7.01 -23.06 3.27
C ILE A 195 8.35 -22.99 2.55
N ARG A 196 8.29 -23.02 1.22
CA ARG A 196 9.45 -22.92 0.33
C ARG A 196 9.40 -21.66 -0.50
N ILE A 197 10.57 -21.10 -0.79
CA ILE A 197 10.69 -19.83 -1.57
C ILE A 197 10.20 -19.99 -3.01
N ASP A 198 10.35 -21.19 -3.60
CA ASP A 198 9.89 -21.47 -4.97
C ASP A 198 8.36 -21.31 -5.13
N GLN A 199 7.58 -21.53 -4.06
CA GLN A 199 6.13 -21.33 -4.07
C GLN A 199 5.70 -19.89 -4.29
N LEU A 200 6.57 -18.92 -4.04
CA LEU A 200 6.29 -17.48 -4.26
C LEU A 200 6.35 -17.08 -5.74
N MET A 201 7.02 -17.86 -6.59
CA MET A 201 7.21 -17.49 -8.00
C MET A 201 5.90 -17.36 -8.76
N VAL A 202 5.01 -18.36 -8.64
CA VAL A 202 3.73 -18.37 -9.35
C VAL A 202 2.81 -17.23 -8.89
N PRO A 203 2.56 -17.02 -7.57
CA PRO A 203 1.78 -15.89 -7.10
C PRO A 203 2.30 -14.53 -7.57
N PHE A 204 3.60 -14.30 -7.58
CA PHE A 204 4.17 -13.05 -8.07
C PHE A 204 3.97 -12.88 -9.58
N LEU A 205 4.12 -13.93 -10.37
CA LEU A 205 3.80 -13.89 -11.81
C LEU A 205 2.32 -13.56 -12.04
N VAL A 206 1.41 -14.17 -11.30
CA VAL A 206 -0.02 -13.88 -11.40
C VAL A 206 -0.30 -12.41 -11.07
N LEU A 207 0.29 -11.89 -10.00
CA LEU A 207 0.15 -10.47 -9.64
C LEU A 207 0.72 -9.54 -10.73
N ILE A 208 1.87 -9.86 -11.32
CA ILE A 208 2.44 -9.09 -12.44
C ILE A 208 1.45 -9.05 -13.62
N VAL A 209 0.87 -10.20 -14.00
CA VAL A 209 -0.10 -10.28 -15.10
C VAL A 209 -1.36 -9.46 -14.75
N VAL A 210 -1.91 -9.59 -13.55
CA VAL A 210 -3.09 -8.85 -13.11
C VAL A 210 -2.84 -7.35 -13.13
N ILE A 211 -1.74 -6.87 -12.56
CA ILE A 211 -1.42 -5.44 -12.56
C ILE A 211 -1.15 -4.93 -13.98
N SER A 212 -0.47 -5.71 -14.83
CA SER A 212 -0.24 -5.35 -16.23
C SER A 212 -1.55 -5.23 -17.01
N LEU A 213 -2.51 -6.12 -16.75
CA LEU A 213 -3.86 -6.04 -17.33
C LEU A 213 -4.59 -4.77 -16.87
N ILE A 214 -4.48 -4.41 -15.58
CA ILE A 214 -5.05 -3.17 -15.05
C ILE A 214 -4.43 -1.95 -15.75
N VAL A 215 -3.10 -1.94 -15.95
CA VAL A 215 -2.43 -0.88 -16.72
C VAL A 215 -3.03 -0.77 -18.11
N PHE A 216 -3.19 -1.89 -18.81
CA PHE A 216 -3.75 -1.92 -20.17
C PHE A 216 -5.21 -1.40 -20.21
N LEU A 217 -6.04 -1.79 -19.26
CA LEU A 217 -7.42 -1.31 -19.15
C LEU A 217 -7.47 0.21 -18.87
N LEU A 218 -6.60 0.70 -17.99
CA LEU A 218 -6.51 2.13 -17.67
C LEU A 218 -6.01 2.98 -18.84
N MET A 219 -5.22 2.42 -19.76
CA MET A 219 -4.83 3.14 -20.98
C MET A 219 -6.05 3.56 -21.79
N LYS A 220 -7.09 2.71 -21.85
CA LYS A 220 -8.33 2.97 -22.59
C LYS A 220 -9.32 3.86 -21.83
N LEU A 221 -9.20 3.97 -20.50
CA LEU A 221 -10.10 4.78 -19.69
C LEU A 221 -9.75 6.26 -19.78
N SER A 222 -10.74 7.12 -20.08
CA SER A 222 -10.58 8.56 -19.96
C SER A 222 -10.70 8.97 -18.50
N LEU A 223 -9.60 9.41 -17.90
CA LEU A 223 -9.61 10.04 -16.58
C LEU A 223 -9.62 11.55 -16.79
N PRO A 224 -10.72 12.25 -16.45
CA PRO A 224 -10.80 13.68 -16.58
C PRO A 224 -9.75 14.35 -15.67
N ASP A 225 -9.04 15.33 -16.20
CA ASP A 225 -8.14 16.15 -15.39
C ASP A 225 -8.99 17.02 -14.44
N ILE A 226 -8.57 17.09 -13.19
CA ILE A 226 -9.19 17.96 -12.19
C ILE A 226 -8.56 19.34 -12.33
N GLN A 227 -9.39 20.35 -12.59
CA GLN A 227 -8.95 21.73 -12.72
C GLN A 227 -8.26 22.22 -11.43
N GLY A 228 -7.22 23.01 -11.55
CA GLY A 228 -6.48 23.61 -10.43
C GLY A 228 -5.28 22.82 -9.91
N THR A 229 -4.96 21.65 -10.49
CA THR A 229 -3.80 20.83 -10.07
C THR A 229 -2.53 21.09 -10.88
N ARG A 230 -2.62 21.78 -12.00
CA ARG A 230 -1.43 22.20 -12.76
C ARG A 230 -0.99 23.56 -12.24
N ILE A 231 0.11 23.58 -11.50
CA ILE A 231 0.82 24.81 -11.17
C ILE A 231 1.37 25.37 -12.49
N GLU A 232 0.96 26.57 -12.88
CA GLU A 232 1.56 27.26 -14.03
C GLU A 232 3.05 27.50 -13.74
N LYS A 233 3.88 27.31 -14.78
CA LYS A 233 5.33 27.50 -14.63
C LYS A 233 5.62 28.95 -14.18
N GLY A 234 6.05 29.11 -12.94
CA GLY A 234 6.41 30.40 -12.37
C GLY A 234 5.56 30.87 -11.20
N GLU A 235 4.44 30.24 -10.92
CA GLU A 235 3.61 30.54 -9.75
C GLU A 235 4.33 30.08 -8.47
N LYS A 236 4.81 31.05 -7.68
CA LYS A 236 5.38 30.78 -6.36
C LYS A 236 4.28 30.98 -5.32
N LEU A 237 4.13 30.02 -4.43
CA LEU A 237 3.28 30.18 -3.24
C LEU A 237 3.78 31.40 -2.45
N GLU A 238 2.89 32.35 -2.15
CA GLU A 238 3.21 33.55 -1.36
C GLU A 238 3.74 33.20 0.04
N LYS A 239 3.30 32.06 0.60
CA LYS A 239 3.70 31.55 1.92
C LYS A 239 4.16 30.11 1.83
N SER A 240 5.17 29.76 2.64
CA SER A 240 5.59 28.37 2.80
C SER A 240 4.42 27.51 3.31
N ILE A 241 4.30 26.29 2.80
CA ILE A 241 3.30 25.31 3.24
C ILE A 241 3.39 25.09 4.76
N TRP A 242 4.58 25.10 5.32
CA TRP A 242 4.82 24.91 6.74
C TRP A 242 4.40 26.07 7.63
N SER A 243 4.06 27.24 7.07
CA SER A 243 3.49 28.36 7.83
C SER A 243 2.04 28.10 8.29
N PHE A 244 1.39 27.09 7.73
CA PHE A 244 0.03 26.68 8.13
C PHE A 244 0.07 25.72 9.31
N ARG A 245 -0.12 26.23 10.52
CA ARG A 245 -0.04 25.45 11.78
C ARG A 245 -0.91 24.18 11.76
N HIS A 246 -2.12 24.27 11.19
CA HIS A 246 -3.01 23.10 11.11
C HIS A 246 -2.44 21.99 10.23
N LEU A 247 -1.76 22.33 9.14
CA LEU A 247 -1.09 21.35 8.27
C LEU A 247 0.06 20.68 9.01
N THR A 248 0.91 21.46 9.68
CA THR A 248 2.06 20.93 10.42
C THR A 248 1.63 19.97 11.53
N LEU A 249 0.63 20.37 12.34
CA LEU A 249 0.07 19.52 13.40
C LEU A 249 -0.62 18.27 12.82
N GLY A 250 -1.33 18.41 11.70
CA GLY A 250 -1.94 17.28 11.01
C GLY A 250 -0.92 16.27 10.50
N VAL A 251 0.22 16.73 9.96
CA VAL A 251 1.33 15.86 9.54
C VAL A 251 1.90 15.09 10.73
N CYS A 252 2.14 15.77 11.88
CA CYS A 252 2.62 15.11 13.08
C CYS A 252 1.60 14.09 13.62
N ALA A 253 0.32 14.43 13.64
CA ALA A 253 -0.73 13.53 14.12
C ALA A 253 -0.85 12.28 13.24
N ILE A 254 -0.85 12.43 11.91
CA ILE A 254 -0.86 11.31 10.97
C ILE A 254 0.39 10.46 11.11
N PHE A 255 1.57 11.05 11.29
CA PHE A 255 2.81 10.32 11.49
C PHE A 255 2.72 9.40 12.72
N CYS A 256 2.27 9.92 13.86
CA CYS A 256 2.09 9.14 15.08
C CYS A 256 1.02 8.04 14.89
N TYR A 257 -0.13 8.40 14.32
CA TYR A 257 -1.23 7.46 14.09
C TYR A 257 -0.81 6.29 13.18
N VAL A 258 -0.26 6.59 12.01
CA VAL A 258 0.16 5.56 11.06
C VAL A 258 1.32 4.72 11.64
N GLY A 259 2.21 5.35 12.40
CA GLY A 259 3.28 4.65 13.10
C GLY A 259 2.75 3.56 14.05
N VAL A 260 1.77 3.89 14.88
CA VAL A 260 1.12 2.94 15.79
C VAL A 260 0.33 1.88 15.02
N GLU A 261 -0.50 2.31 14.05
CA GLU A 261 -1.30 1.41 13.21
C GLU A 261 -0.44 0.35 12.53
N VAL A 262 0.62 0.77 11.86
CA VAL A 262 1.49 -0.14 11.11
C VAL A 262 2.33 -1.00 12.04
N CYS A 263 2.86 -0.44 13.13
CA CYS A 263 3.65 -1.18 14.11
C CYS A 263 2.85 -2.35 14.71
N ILE A 264 1.62 -2.11 15.12
CA ILE A 264 0.73 -3.16 15.64
C ILE A 264 0.40 -4.15 14.52
N GLY A 265 -0.08 -3.65 13.37
CA GLY A 265 -0.52 -4.50 12.26
C GLY A 265 0.58 -5.38 11.66
N ALA A 266 1.83 -4.93 11.65
CA ALA A 266 2.97 -5.70 11.18
C ALA A 266 3.43 -6.76 12.20
N ASN A 267 3.42 -6.42 13.48
CA ASN A 267 3.97 -7.29 14.51
C ASN A 267 2.95 -8.24 15.15
N ILE A 268 1.64 -7.99 14.99
CA ILE A 268 0.60 -8.83 15.60
C ILE A 268 0.68 -10.30 15.16
N ASN A 269 1.08 -10.53 13.91
CA ASN A 269 1.27 -11.87 13.37
C ASN A 269 2.51 -12.56 13.99
N LEU A 270 3.63 -11.84 14.05
CA LEU A 270 4.86 -12.34 14.70
C LEU A 270 4.63 -12.61 16.19
N TYR A 271 3.94 -11.70 16.87
CA TYR A 271 3.55 -11.88 18.27
C TYR A 271 2.67 -13.13 18.48
N ALA A 272 1.68 -13.33 17.60
CA ALA A 272 0.81 -14.50 17.67
C ALA A 272 1.58 -15.81 17.45
N ILE A 273 2.59 -15.82 16.57
CA ILE A 273 3.48 -16.96 16.36
C ILE A 273 4.31 -17.23 17.62
N GLU A 274 4.93 -16.22 18.22
CA GLU A 274 5.74 -16.38 19.43
C GLU A 274 4.92 -16.85 20.64
N MET A 275 3.65 -16.46 20.70
CA MET A 275 2.71 -16.91 21.74
C MET A 275 2.06 -18.26 21.41
N ASN A 276 2.45 -18.93 20.33
CA ASN A 276 1.90 -20.21 19.88
C ASN A 276 0.37 -20.20 19.67
N TYR A 277 -0.18 -19.11 19.17
CA TYR A 277 -1.59 -19.05 18.79
C TYR A 277 -1.85 -19.96 17.59
N ALA A 278 -2.98 -20.69 17.62
CA ALA A 278 -3.35 -21.65 16.58
C ALA A 278 -3.57 -21.02 15.19
N SER A 279 -3.91 -19.73 15.14
CA SER A 279 -4.21 -19.02 13.88
C SER A 279 -3.67 -17.60 13.88
N PRO A 280 -2.36 -17.40 13.66
CA PRO A 280 -1.76 -16.06 13.61
C PRO A 280 -2.40 -15.13 12.56
N ALA A 281 -2.76 -15.68 11.39
CA ALA A 281 -3.44 -14.94 10.33
C ALA A 281 -4.81 -14.39 10.77
N LEU A 282 -5.52 -15.10 11.64
CA LEU A 282 -6.80 -14.64 12.20
C LEU A 282 -6.60 -13.38 13.05
N MET A 283 -5.54 -13.31 13.85
CA MET A 283 -5.22 -12.13 14.66
C MET A 283 -4.99 -10.89 13.78
N ALA A 284 -4.20 -11.04 12.73
CA ALA A 284 -3.98 -9.98 11.75
C ALA A 284 -5.30 -9.57 11.05
N THR A 285 -6.12 -10.55 10.67
CA THR A 285 -7.41 -10.28 10.02
C THR A 285 -8.39 -9.58 10.95
N LEU A 286 -8.46 -9.96 12.23
CA LEU A 286 -9.33 -9.29 13.21
C LEU A 286 -8.87 -7.84 13.45
N TYR A 287 -7.57 -7.59 13.48
CA TYR A 287 -7.03 -6.24 13.59
C TYR A 287 -7.44 -5.36 12.40
N TRP A 288 -7.16 -5.82 11.18
CA TRP A 288 -7.50 -5.08 9.97
C TRP A 288 -9.02 -5.03 9.71
N GLY A 289 -9.75 -6.09 10.06
CA GLY A 289 -11.21 -6.16 10.00
C GLY A 289 -11.89 -5.20 10.97
N GLY A 290 -11.36 -5.05 12.18
CA GLY A 290 -11.82 -4.03 13.13
C GLY A 290 -11.71 -2.62 12.56
N MET A 291 -10.60 -2.32 11.87
CA MET A 291 -10.43 -1.05 11.19
C MET A 291 -11.43 -0.86 10.03
N LEU A 292 -11.72 -1.92 9.26
CA LEU A 292 -12.77 -1.88 8.23
C LEU A 292 -14.13 -1.52 8.83
N VAL A 293 -14.52 -2.20 9.91
CA VAL A 293 -15.79 -1.91 10.60
C VAL A 293 -15.82 -0.47 11.10
N GLY A 294 -14.74 0.00 11.74
CA GLY A 294 -14.64 1.39 12.21
C GLY A 294 -14.78 2.41 11.07
N ARG A 295 -14.16 2.17 9.91
CA ARG A 295 -14.27 3.05 8.73
C ARG A 295 -15.68 3.04 8.11
N LEU A 296 -16.33 1.87 8.05
CA LEU A 296 -17.72 1.75 7.56
C LEU A 296 -18.69 2.47 8.50
N VAL A 297 -18.57 2.26 9.81
CA VAL A 297 -19.38 2.97 10.81
C VAL A 297 -19.15 4.47 10.71
N GLY A 298 -17.90 4.92 10.68
CA GLY A 298 -17.53 6.33 10.56
C GLY A 298 -18.06 6.98 9.29
N SER A 299 -18.06 6.26 8.16
CA SER A 299 -18.62 6.77 6.89
C SER A 299 -20.15 6.95 6.95
N SER A 300 -20.83 6.12 7.74
CA SER A 300 -22.29 6.20 7.94
C SER A 300 -22.69 7.35 8.86
N LEU A 301 -21.77 7.81 9.72
CA LEU A 301 -21.98 8.93 10.65
C LEU A 301 -21.75 10.32 10.03
N SER A 302 -22.00 10.47 8.74
CA SER A 302 -21.77 11.72 7.97
C SER A 302 -22.53 12.95 8.51
N LYS A 303 -23.58 12.75 9.35
CA LYS A 303 -24.33 13.82 10.02
C LYS A 303 -23.61 14.37 11.26
N ILE A 304 -22.64 13.63 11.81
CA ILE A 304 -21.87 14.05 12.98
C ILE A 304 -20.67 14.89 12.49
N SER A 305 -20.44 16.02 13.17
CA SER A 305 -19.32 16.89 12.77
C SER A 305 -17.97 16.17 12.87
N PRO A 306 -17.03 16.41 11.96
CA PRO A 306 -15.70 15.78 11.99
C PRO A 306 -14.93 15.98 13.30
N ARG A 307 -15.17 17.12 13.99
CA ARG A 307 -14.56 17.39 15.29
C ARG A 307 -15.04 16.42 16.38
N VAL A 308 -16.36 16.15 16.42
CA VAL A 308 -16.94 15.20 17.37
C VAL A 308 -16.45 13.78 17.05
N GLN A 309 -16.43 13.39 15.78
CA GLN A 309 -15.89 12.08 15.37
C GLN A 309 -14.44 11.91 15.83
N LEU A 310 -13.60 12.92 15.63
CA LEU A 310 -12.21 12.88 16.06
C LEU A 310 -12.08 12.71 17.58
N VAL A 311 -12.83 13.48 18.38
CA VAL A 311 -12.80 13.40 19.85
C VAL A 311 -13.28 12.04 20.39
N VAL A 312 -14.23 11.40 19.70
CA VAL A 312 -14.75 10.09 20.12
C VAL A 312 -13.82 8.95 19.75
N THR A 313 -13.00 9.11 18.69
CA THR A 313 -12.11 8.06 18.18
C THR A 313 -10.67 8.15 18.67
N THR A 314 -10.31 9.25 19.33
CA THR A 314 -8.99 9.45 19.99
C THR A 314 -9.08 9.25 21.49
#